data_38302fdc496508b0c5abf1eae7797814
#
_entry.id   38302fdc496508b0c5abf1eae7797814
#
_cell.length_a   1.000
_cell.length_b   1.000
_cell.length_c   1.000
_cell.angle_alpha   90.00
_cell.angle_beta   90.00
_cell.angle_gamma   90.00
#
_symmetry.space_group_name_H-M   'P 1'
#
loop_
_entity.id
_entity.type
_entity.pdbx_description
1 polymer ?
#
loop_
_entity_poly.entity_id
_entity_poly.type
_entity_poly.pdbx_seq_one_letter_code
_entity_poly.pdbx_strand_id
1 'polypeptide(L)' 'VESNHDHLIDIKSGEIIEFVDEEIEKLQKKVAEKYGYNLVDHKLELYGIKKK' A
#
# COMPACT_ATOMS: atom_id res chain seq x y z
N VAL A 1 1.64 -1.73 -16.84
CA VAL A 1 2.11 -1.22 -15.82
C VAL A 1 1.62 -1.81 -14.63
N GLU A 2 2.30 -2.05 -13.79
CA GLU A 2 1.97 -2.61 -12.80
C GLU A 2 2.02 -1.85 -11.74
N SER A 3 1.26 -1.41 -11.20
CA SER A 3 1.27 -0.58 -10.20
C SER A 3 0.78 -1.20 -9.00
N ASN A 4 0.99 -2.42 -8.84
CA ASN A 4 0.47 -3.07 -7.68
C ASN A 4 1.44 -3.11 -6.55
N HIS A 5 2.49 -2.34 -6.59
CA HIS A 5 3.45 -2.33 -5.51
C HIS A 5 3.11 -1.27 -4.49
N ASP A 6 3.15 -1.63 -3.24
CA ASP A 6 3.03 -0.67 -2.16
C ASP A 6 4.43 -0.23 -1.75
N HIS A 7 4.53 0.91 -1.12
CA HIS A 7 5.83 1.46 -0.76
C HIS A 7 5.91 1.78 0.71
N LEU A 8 7.03 1.44 1.32
CA LEU A 8 7.35 1.85 2.68
C LEU A 8 8.53 2.79 2.59
N ILE A 9 8.36 4.02 3.03
CA ILE A 9 9.35 5.06 2.87
C ILE A 9 9.95 5.40 4.22
N ASP A 10 11.30 5.32 4.31
CA ASP A 10 12.01 5.70 5.50
C ASP A 10 12.18 7.21 5.46
N ILE A 11 11.53 7.93 6.35
CA ILE A 11 11.53 9.38 6.29
C ILE A 11 12.86 9.98 6.73
N LYS A 12 13.73 9.17 7.35
CA LYS A 12 15.02 9.69 7.74
C LYS A 12 16.05 9.54 6.65
N SER A 13 16.08 8.40 5.99
CA SER A 13 17.11 8.16 4.97
C SER A 13 16.61 8.37 3.56
N GLY A 14 15.29 8.36 3.38
CA GLY A 14 14.72 8.43 2.04
C GLY A 14 14.67 7.11 1.34
N GLU A 15 15.03 6.03 2.01
CA GLU A 15 15.03 4.72 1.41
C GLU A 15 13.61 4.27 1.14
N ILE A 16 13.38 3.61 0.02
CA ILE A 16 12.05 3.16 -0.34
C ILE A 16 12.07 1.65 -0.50
N ILE A 17 11.15 0.97 0.17
CA ILE A 17 11.02 -0.46 0.08
C ILE A 17 9.72 -0.77 -0.63
N GLU A 18 9.78 -1.53 -1.72
CA GLU A 18 8.58 -1.95 -2.43
C GLU A 18 8.14 -3.30 -1.90
N PHE A 19 6.87 -3.47 -1.71
CA PHE A 19 6.35 -4.73 -1.23
C PHE A 19 4.96 -5.00 -1.79
N VAL A 20 4.54 -6.25 -1.69
CA VAL A 20 3.20 -6.65 -2.08
C VAL A 20 2.63 -7.47 -0.94
N ASP A 21 1.43 -7.13 -0.50
CA ASP A 21 0.82 -7.82 0.60
C ASP A 21 -0.62 -8.14 0.22
N GLU A 22 -0.92 -9.42 0.09
CA GLU A 22 -2.23 -9.85 -0.37
C GLU A 22 -3.32 -9.50 0.62
N GLU A 23 -3.00 -9.49 1.90
CA GLU A 23 -4.01 -9.17 2.90
C GLU A 23 -4.43 -7.72 2.83
N ILE A 24 -3.48 -6.84 2.59
CA ILE A 24 -3.80 -5.43 2.43
C ILE A 24 -4.67 -5.24 1.19
N GLU A 25 -4.35 -5.95 0.13
CA GLU A 25 -5.13 -5.83 -1.10
C GLU A 25 -6.57 -6.31 -0.89
N LYS A 26 -6.73 -7.40 -0.15
CA LYS A 26 -8.06 -7.90 0.14
C LYS A 26 -8.86 -6.91 0.96
N LEU A 27 -8.23 -6.30 1.94
CA LEU A 27 -8.90 -5.34 2.78
C LEU A 27 -9.32 -4.10 2.00
N GLN A 28 -8.49 -3.64 1.09
CA GLN A 28 -8.82 -2.49 0.28
C GLN A 28 -10.03 -2.78 -0.61
N LYS A 29 -10.07 -3.98 -1.17
CA LYS A 29 -11.19 -4.39 -1.98
C LYS A 29 -12.47 -4.44 -1.17
N LYS A 30 -12.36 -4.96 0.05
CA LYS A 30 -13.48 -5.06 0.94
C LYS A 30 -14.04 -3.68 1.28
N VAL A 31 -13.15 -2.73 1.53
CA VAL A 31 -13.56 -1.38 1.83
C VAL A 31 -14.29 -0.76 0.64
N ALA A 32 -13.79 -0.96 -0.56
CA ALA A 32 -14.44 -0.42 -1.74
C ALA A 32 -15.83 -1.00 -1.90
N GLU A 33 -15.96 -2.30 -1.69
CA GLU A 33 -17.25 -2.95 -1.83
C GLU A 33 -18.22 -2.49 -0.77
N LYS A 34 -17.72 -2.22 0.42
CA LYS A 34 -18.56 -1.75 1.49
C LYS A 34 -19.26 -0.45 1.13
N TYR A 35 -18.62 0.38 0.34
CA TYR A 35 -19.19 1.64 -0.06
C TYR A 35 -19.78 1.60 -1.46
N GLY A 36 -19.91 0.43 -2.05
CA GLY A 36 -20.57 0.28 -3.33
C GLY A 36 -19.71 0.58 -4.54
N TYR A 37 -18.39 0.38 -4.42
CA TYR A 37 -17.49 0.66 -5.51
C TYR A 37 -16.76 -0.58 -5.95
N ASN A 38 -16.39 -0.63 -7.21
CA ASN A 38 -15.46 -1.62 -7.71
C ASN A 38 -14.08 -1.01 -7.70
N LEU A 39 -13.14 -1.65 -7.01
CA LEU A 39 -11.80 -1.13 -6.90
C LEU A 39 -11.08 -1.31 -8.23
N VAL A 40 -10.64 -0.23 -8.83
CA VAL A 40 -9.96 -0.27 -10.11
C VAL A 40 -8.45 -0.22 -9.91
N ASP A 41 -7.99 0.53 -8.96
CA ASP A 41 -6.58 0.70 -8.71
C ASP A 41 -6.39 1.20 -7.30
N HIS A 42 -5.19 1.12 -6.79
CA HIS A 42 -4.92 1.63 -5.46
C HIS A 42 -3.48 2.07 -5.35
N LYS A 43 -3.20 2.87 -4.35
CA LYS A 43 -1.87 3.33 -4.09
C LYS A 43 -1.71 3.40 -2.59
N LEU A 44 -0.69 2.77 -2.06
CA LEU A 44 -0.45 2.78 -0.63
C LEU A 44 0.99 3.17 -0.35
N GLU A 45 1.17 4.17 0.50
CA GLU A 45 2.48 4.60 0.91
C GLU A 45 2.51 4.67 2.41
N LEU A 46 3.45 3.97 3.00
CA LEU A 46 3.64 4.00 4.44
C LEU A 46 4.91 4.77 4.75
N TYR A 47 4.85 5.58 5.78
CA TYR A 47 5.99 6.40 6.16
C TYR A 47 6.42 5.97 7.55
N GLY A 48 7.68 5.62 7.70
CA GLY A 48 8.15 5.11 8.96
C GLY A 48 9.57 5.48 9.30
N ILE A 49 9.97 5.10 10.49
CA ILE A 49 11.33 5.30 10.97
C ILE A 49 11.84 3.94 11.38
N LYS A 50 13.06 3.63 10.95
CA LYS A 50 13.62 2.32 11.21
C LYS A 50 13.73 2.05 12.69
N LYS A 51 13.37 0.86 13.10
CA LYS A 51 13.52 0.48 14.49
C LYS A 51 14.98 0.24 14.79
N LYS A 52 15.37 0.44 16.02
CA LYS A 52 16.74 0.21 16.42
C LYS A 52 17.01 -1.24 16.73
#